data_b36c119abda62172f6134a130da15ede
#
_entry.id   b36c119abda62172f6134a130da15ede
#
_cell.length_a   1.000
_cell.length_b   1.000
_cell.length_c   1.000
_cell.angle_alpha   90.00
_cell.angle_beta   90.00
_cell.angle_gamma   90.00
#
_symmetry.space_group_name_H-M   'P 1'
#
loop_
_entity.id
_entity.type
_entity.pdbx_description
1 polymer ?
#
loop_
_entity_poly.entity_id
_entity_poly.type
_entity_poly.pdbx_seq_one_letter_code
_entity_poly.pdbx_strand_id
1 'polypeptide(L)'
;MTAQSTTNGPAESAESAEAAQAAREAGDPDFDVAIVGAGPVGLALAAWLARRSASAGLAVALVDAREPEDAANDPRAIAVSEGSRMLLEPLGAWPADAHPIERIHVSERGRFGRTLIERDEHGLAALGYVVRYGSLVQTLARTVRRTAVDWFTSTSALPPRNEPGDDALTLPLETGAVRRTVRARIVVNAEGGLFGEVRTGEGESETHSPHGAAGSTEVARRTMRDYRQTALVGVVSVATPQPDTAWERFTGEGPIALLPMGGVGQADYALVWCMSPDEATRRAGLADAELLDELGRAFGSRMGRFEAIRGRAAFPLGLAAAKTLVDGRIAAIGNAAQTLHPVAGQGLNLGLRDAHALADALARLGPVPDALAAFAKARRLDRTLTIGATDTLARLFTADLGPLSPLRGLALTALEFLPPAKTALARQMMFGQRQ
;
A
#
# COMPACT_ATOMS: atom_id res chain seq x y z
N MET A 1 60.08 -12.41 -5.22
CA MET A 1 58.91 -13.10 -4.62
C MET A 1 57.68 -12.57 -5.38
N THR A 2 57.28 -13.34 -6.36
CA THR A 2 56.17 -13.06 -7.29
C THR A 2 54.88 -13.65 -6.73
N ALA A 3 53.91 -12.80 -6.46
CA ALA A 3 52.56 -13.21 -6.08
C ALA A 3 51.81 -13.66 -7.36
N GLN A 4 51.37 -14.92 -7.38
CA GLN A 4 50.44 -15.43 -8.40
C GLN A 4 49.02 -14.99 -8.05
N SER A 5 48.43 -14.23 -8.96
CA SER A 5 47.00 -13.93 -9.00
C SER A 5 46.30 -15.13 -9.64
N THR A 6 45.53 -15.86 -8.85
CA THR A 6 44.60 -16.89 -9.35
C THR A 6 43.29 -16.19 -9.81
N THR A 7 43.15 -16.07 -11.12
CA THR A 7 41.89 -15.76 -11.78
C THR A 7 41.01 -16.98 -11.76
N ASN A 8 39.96 -17.02 -10.89
CA ASN A 8 38.86 -17.97 -11.03
C ASN A 8 38.07 -17.63 -12.29
N GLY A 9 38.06 -18.53 -13.24
CA GLY A 9 37.54 -18.31 -14.58
C GLY A 9 36.12 -18.85 -14.77
N PRO A 10 35.57 -18.77 -15.99
CA PRO A 10 34.16 -19.01 -16.36
C PRO A 10 33.65 -20.45 -16.11
N ALA A 11 34.48 -21.37 -15.59
CA ALA A 11 34.09 -22.73 -15.27
C ALA A 11 33.16 -22.82 -14.04
N GLU A 12 33.37 -22.00 -13.00
CA GLU A 12 32.51 -22.03 -11.80
C GLU A 12 31.08 -21.53 -12.09
N SER A 13 30.90 -20.64 -13.07
CA SER A 13 29.57 -20.19 -13.47
C SER A 13 28.82 -21.23 -14.32
N ALA A 14 29.52 -22.06 -15.07
CA ALA A 14 28.91 -23.14 -15.85
C ALA A 14 28.52 -24.32 -14.97
N GLU A 15 29.34 -24.71 -14.01
CA GLU A 15 29.03 -25.78 -13.03
C GLU A 15 27.84 -25.38 -12.13
N SER A 16 27.75 -24.10 -11.74
CA SER A 16 26.63 -23.58 -10.97
C SER A 16 25.34 -23.59 -11.79
N ALA A 17 25.39 -23.29 -13.10
CA ALA A 17 24.25 -23.33 -13.98
C ALA A 17 23.80 -24.79 -14.30
N GLU A 18 24.74 -25.70 -14.50
CA GLU A 18 24.45 -27.12 -14.69
C GLU A 18 23.90 -27.78 -13.41
N ALA A 19 24.42 -27.44 -12.24
CA ALA A 19 23.89 -27.89 -10.97
C ALA A 19 22.46 -27.37 -10.71
N ALA A 20 22.18 -26.11 -11.06
CA ALA A 20 20.83 -25.54 -10.99
C ALA A 20 19.87 -26.20 -12.00
N GLN A 21 20.37 -26.61 -13.16
CA GLN A 21 19.56 -27.29 -14.16
C GLN A 21 19.32 -28.78 -13.77
N ALA A 22 20.30 -29.45 -13.21
CA ALA A 22 20.15 -30.80 -12.68
C ALA A 22 19.22 -30.85 -11.45
N ALA A 23 19.22 -29.84 -10.59
CA ALA A 23 18.28 -29.72 -9.48
C ALA A 23 16.83 -29.46 -9.98
N ARG A 24 16.65 -28.75 -11.07
CA ARG A 24 15.34 -28.55 -11.72
C ARG A 24 14.80 -29.86 -12.33
N GLU A 25 15.65 -30.72 -12.83
CA GLU A 25 15.29 -32.05 -13.33
C GLU A 25 14.95 -33.05 -12.20
N ALA A 26 15.40 -32.78 -10.97
CA ALA A 26 15.17 -33.61 -9.79
C ALA A 26 13.88 -33.33 -9.00
N GLY A 27 13.02 -32.41 -9.51
CA GLY A 27 11.74 -32.11 -8.87
C GLY A 27 11.78 -30.94 -7.84
N ASP A 28 12.93 -30.29 -7.64
CA ASP A 28 13.04 -29.11 -6.79
C ASP A 28 12.23 -27.94 -7.36
N PRO A 29 11.65 -27.07 -6.51
CA PRO A 29 10.94 -25.88 -6.96
C PRO A 29 11.86 -24.89 -7.69
N ASP A 30 11.32 -24.19 -8.71
CA ASP A 30 12.07 -23.17 -9.45
C ASP A 30 12.44 -21.98 -8.58
N PHE A 31 11.57 -21.67 -7.59
CA PHE A 31 11.72 -20.53 -6.68
C PHE A 31 11.39 -20.91 -5.23
N ASP A 32 12.09 -20.29 -4.31
CA ASP A 32 11.74 -20.32 -2.90
C ASP A 32 10.50 -19.46 -2.61
N VAL A 33 10.44 -18.28 -3.24
CA VAL A 33 9.34 -17.30 -3.06
C VAL A 33 8.94 -16.72 -4.41
N ALA A 34 7.66 -16.82 -4.76
CA ALA A 34 7.06 -16.11 -5.89
C ALA A 34 6.18 -14.99 -5.36
N ILE A 35 6.48 -13.74 -5.74
CA ILE A 35 5.71 -12.53 -5.36
C ILE A 35 4.88 -12.13 -6.57
N VAL A 36 3.56 -12.06 -6.41
CA VAL A 36 2.62 -11.63 -7.43
C VAL A 36 2.16 -10.21 -7.12
N GLY A 37 2.52 -9.28 -8.01
CA GLY A 37 2.28 -7.84 -7.86
C GLY A 37 3.54 -7.05 -7.54
N ALA A 38 4.01 -6.22 -8.52
CA ALA A 38 5.15 -5.33 -8.39
C ALA A 38 4.73 -3.87 -8.07
N GLY A 39 3.70 -3.69 -7.25
CA GLY A 39 3.41 -2.43 -6.59
C GLY A 39 4.44 -2.12 -5.48
N PRO A 40 4.35 -0.96 -4.79
CA PRO A 40 5.32 -0.57 -3.76
C PRO A 40 5.56 -1.63 -2.68
N VAL A 41 4.53 -2.39 -2.32
CA VAL A 41 4.60 -3.42 -1.26
C VAL A 41 5.34 -4.66 -1.74
N GLY A 42 5.02 -5.16 -2.95
CA GLY A 42 5.70 -6.33 -3.54
C GLY A 42 7.16 -6.04 -3.89
N LEU A 43 7.43 -4.86 -4.49
CA LEU A 43 8.79 -4.40 -4.77
C LEU A 43 9.62 -4.26 -3.49
N ALA A 44 9.04 -3.72 -2.41
CA ALA A 44 9.73 -3.59 -1.13
C ALA A 44 10.04 -4.97 -0.54
N LEU A 45 9.10 -5.93 -0.60
CA LEU A 45 9.35 -7.31 -0.17
C LEU A 45 10.50 -7.95 -0.95
N ALA A 46 10.46 -7.87 -2.29
CA ALA A 46 11.51 -8.39 -3.15
C ALA A 46 12.90 -7.79 -2.82
N ALA A 47 12.95 -6.46 -2.62
CA ALA A 47 14.17 -5.76 -2.25
C ALA A 47 14.71 -6.20 -0.87
N TRP A 48 13.84 -6.37 0.15
CA TRP A 48 14.28 -6.86 1.47
C TRP A 48 14.78 -8.29 1.42
N LEU A 49 14.10 -9.20 0.71
CA LEU A 49 14.56 -10.60 0.57
C LEU A 49 15.93 -10.66 -0.09
N ALA A 50 16.15 -9.91 -1.18
CA ALA A 50 17.40 -9.93 -1.91
C ALA A 50 18.57 -9.25 -1.19
N ARG A 51 18.32 -8.31 -0.28
CA ARG A 51 19.38 -7.51 0.38
C ARG A 51 19.71 -7.92 1.80
N ARG A 52 18.90 -8.73 2.45
CA ARG A 52 19.21 -9.27 3.77
C ARG A 52 20.13 -10.47 3.63
N SER A 53 21.27 -10.49 4.33
CA SER A 53 22.23 -11.59 4.26
C SER A 53 21.61 -12.97 4.53
N ALA A 54 20.65 -13.04 5.44
CA ALA A 54 19.99 -14.31 5.79
C ALA A 54 18.99 -14.82 4.72
N SER A 55 18.55 -13.98 3.79
CA SER A 55 17.62 -14.36 2.71
C SER A 55 18.16 -14.08 1.31
N ALA A 56 19.37 -13.55 1.17
CA ALA A 56 19.95 -13.20 -0.13
C ALA A 56 20.22 -14.40 -1.03
N GLY A 57 20.26 -15.62 -0.45
CA GLY A 57 20.39 -16.87 -1.19
C GLY A 57 19.07 -17.47 -1.67
N LEU A 58 17.93 -16.88 -1.33
CA LEU A 58 16.63 -17.37 -1.79
C LEU A 58 16.42 -17.04 -3.27
N ALA A 59 15.96 -18.04 -4.02
CA ALA A 59 15.47 -17.83 -5.39
C ALA A 59 14.11 -17.14 -5.34
N VAL A 60 14.06 -15.88 -5.80
CA VAL A 60 12.84 -15.04 -5.72
C VAL A 60 12.36 -14.68 -7.12
N ALA A 61 11.10 -15.01 -7.42
CA ALA A 61 10.37 -14.52 -8.58
C ALA A 61 9.50 -13.31 -8.19
N LEU A 62 9.47 -12.28 -9.05
CA LEU A 62 8.52 -11.16 -8.98
C LEU A 62 7.72 -11.11 -10.28
N VAL A 63 6.40 -11.12 -10.20
CA VAL A 63 5.50 -11.17 -11.36
C VAL A 63 4.55 -9.99 -11.34
N ASP A 64 4.44 -9.24 -12.44
CA ASP A 64 3.40 -8.21 -12.61
C ASP A 64 2.93 -8.13 -14.08
N ALA A 65 1.65 -7.88 -14.25
CA ALA A 65 1.04 -7.72 -15.57
C ALA A 65 1.43 -6.39 -16.25
N ARG A 66 2.03 -5.45 -15.53
CA ARG A 66 2.42 -4.11 -15.99
C ARG A 66 3.94 -3.95 -15.93
N GLU A 67 4.42 -2.97 -16.68
CA GLU A 67 5.78 -2.46 -16.53
C GLU A 67 5.83 -1.43 -15.39
N PRO A 68 6.92 -1.35 -14.62
CA PRO A 68 7.04 -0.35 -13.55
C PRO A 68 7.01 1.10 -14.08
N GLU A 69 7.35 1.32 -15.33
CA GLU A 69 7.31 2.59 -16.03
C GLU A 69 5.88 3.13 -16.19
N ASP A 70 4.87 2.25 -16.28
CA ASP A 70 3.45 2.64 -16.37
C ASP A 70 2.98 3.45 -15.17
N ALA A 71 3.62 3.23 -14.00
CA ALA A 71 3.33 3.98 -12.80
C ALA A 71 3.74 5.47 -12.85
N ALA A 72 4.55 5.89 -13.85
CA ALA A 72 5.00 7.27 -13.98
C ALA A 72 3.83 8.26 -14.17
N ASN A 73 2.76 7.81 -14.80
CA ASN A 73 1.57 8.61 -15.10
C ASN A 73 0.49 8.53 -14.01
N ASP A 74 0.74 7.81 -12.92
CA ASP A 74 -0.22 7.71 -11.81
C ASP A 74 -0.34 9.05 -11.08
N PRO A 75 -1.54 9.67 -11.04
CA PRO A 75 -1.72 11.00 -10.45
C PRO A 75 -1.66 11.01 -8.93
N ARG A 76 -1.65 9.84 -8.30
CA ARG A 76 -1.72 9.73 -6.84
C ARG A 76 -0.45 10.21 -6.17
N ALA A 77 -0.63 11.00 -5.10
CA ALA A 77 0.37 11.21 -4.08
C ALA A 77 -0.09 10.52 -2.78
N ILE A 78 0.85 9.98 -2.05
CA ILE A 78 0.57 9.12 -0.90
C ILE A 78 1.35 9.64 0.31
N ALA A 79 0.69 9.68 1.47
CA ALA A 79 1.36 9.94 2.74
C ALA A 79 2.08 8.67 3.22
N VAL A 80 3.39 8.75 3.30
CA VAL A 80 4.26 7.70 3.86
C VAL A 80 4.71 8.15 5.25
N SER A 81 4.42 7.35 6.27
CA SER A 81 4.78 7.65 7.65
C SER A 81 6.30 7.62 7.86
N GLU A 82 6.78 8.32 8.91
CA GLU A 82 8.20 8.28 9.29
C GLU A 82 8.67 6.84 9.53
N GLY A 83 7.86 6.00 10.18
CA GLY A 83 8.18 4.59 10.36
C GLY A 83 8.38 3.83 9.04
N SER A 84 7.58 4.11 8.02
CA SER A 84 7.74 3.50 6.70
C SER A 84 8.97 4.04 5.96
N ARG A 85 9.30 5.35 6.10
CA ARG A 85 10.56 5.90 5.58
C ARG A 85 11.76 5.14 6.14
N MET A 86 11.79 4.97 7.47
CA MET A 86 12.87 4.25 8.15
C MET A 86 13.04 2.80 7.68
N LEU A 87 11.99 2.18 7.15
CA LEU A 87 12.05 0.84 6.57
C LEU A 87 12.60 0.88 5.13
N LEU A 88 12.26 1.90 4.33
CA LEU A 88 12.63 1.98 2.91
C LEU A 88 14.02 2.59 2.68
N GLU A 89 14.44 3.53 3.51
CA GLU A 89 15.69 4.26 3.34
C GLU A 89 16.93 3.34 3.33
N PRO A 90 17.05 2.31 4.22
CA PRO A 90 18.18 1.37 4.18
C PRO A 90 18.27 0.56 2.89
N LEU A 91 17.17 0.44 2.13
CA LEU A 91 17.17 -0.19 0.82
C LEU A 91 17.75 0.73 -0.28
N GLY A 92 18.02 2.00 0.01
CA GLY A 92 18.31 3.02 -1.01
C GLY A 92 17.09 3.28 -1.92
N ALA A 93 15.88 3.03 -1.39
CA ALA A 93 14.61 3.09 -2.13
C ALA A 93 13.74 4.29 -1.70
N TRP A 94 14.36 5.34 -1.16
CA TRP A 94 13.65 6.55 -0.77
C TRP A 94 13.64 7.57 -1.92
N PRO A 95 12.44 8.07 -2.35
CA PRO A 95 12.33 9.04 -3.42
C PRO A 95 12.94 10.40 -3.02
N ALA A 96 13.70 11.01 -3.94
CA ALA A 96 14.33 12.30 -3.68
C ALA A 96 13.33 13.49 -3.68
N ASP A 97 12.16 13.31 -4.28
CA ASP A 97 11.07 14.28 -4.36
C ASP A 97 10.04 14.12 -3.20
N ALA A 98 10.37 13.34 -2.18
CA ALA A 98 9.54 13.20 -0.99
C ALA A 98 9.47 14.54 -0.22
N HIS A 99 8.24 15.02 0.04
CA HIS A 99 8.01 16.28 0.73
C HIS A 99 7.63 16.04 2.20
N PRO A 100 8.26 16.68 3.20
CA PRO A 100 8.00 16.42 4.60
C PRO A 100 6.60 16.90 5.04
N ILE A 101 6.03 16.21 6.00
CA ILE A 101 4.85 16.63 6.77
C ILE A 101 5.34 16.91 8.19
N GLU A 102 5.43 18.18 8.54
CA GLU A 102 5.86 18.59 9.87
C GLU A 102 4.70 18.81 10.83
N ARG A 103 3.53 19.15 10.27
CA ARG A 103 2.29 19.40 11.01
C ARG A 103 1.10 18.71 10.35
N ILE A 104 0.19 18.20 11.15
CA ILE A 104 -1.10 17.68 10.71
C ILE A 104 -2.19 18.46 11.41
N HIS A 105 -3.02 19.14 10.64
CA HIS A 105 -4.15 19.92 11.13
C HIS A 105 -5.45 19.17 10.84
N VAL A 106 -6.09 18.66 11.89
CA VAL A 106 -7.40 17.99 11.81
C VAL A 106 -8.49 18.95 12.28
N SER A 107 -9.57 19.10 11.51
CA SER A 107 -10.69 19.99 11.86
C SER A 107 -11.99 19.52 11.24
N GLU A 108 -13.13 19.99 11.81
CA GLU A 108 -14.47 19.79 11.25
C GLU A 108 -15.04 21.12 10.76
N ARG A 109 -15.66 21.11 9.58
CA ARG A 109 -16.30 22.30 9.00
C ARG A 109 -17.50 22.74 9.84
N GLY A 110 -17.57 24.05 10.14
CA GLY A 110 -18.68 24.61 10.91
C GLY A 110 -18.64 24.31 12.41
N ARG A 111 -17.53 23.75 12.92
CA ARG A 111 -17.36 23.45 14.35
C ARG A 111 -16.04 24.00 14.89
N PHE A 112 -15.97 24.19 16.21
CA PHE A 112 -14.80 24.78 16.88
C PHE A 112 -13.67 23.76 17.16
N GLY A 113 -13.94 22.45 17.11
CA GLY A 113 -12.93 21.41 17.38
C GLY A 113 -11.84 21.37 16.32
N ARG A 114 -10.59 21.44 16.77
CA ARG A 114 -9.39 21.17 15.95
C ARG A 114 -8.38 20.40 16.79
N THR A 115 -7.55 19.62 16.11
CA THR A 115 -6.37 18.99 16.71
C THR A 115 -5.17 19.30 15.83
N LEU A 116 -4.09 19.75 16.42
CA LEU A 116 -2.82 20.01 15.76
C LEU A 116 -1.80 18.99 16.29
N ILE A 117 -1.16 18.25 15.38
CA ILE A 117 -0.07 17.32 15.70
C ILE A 117 1.20 17.90 15.09
N GLU A 118 2.22 18.12 15.88
CA GLU A 118 3.48 18.73 15.46
C GLU A 118 4.63 17.75 15.66
N ARG A 119 5.58 17.74 14.74
CA ARG A 119 6.76 16.86 14.80
C ARG A 119 7.57 17.02 16.08
N ASP A 120 7.65 18.26 16.58
CA ASP A 120 8.44 18.61 17.76
C ASP A 120 7.89 17.94 19.04
N GLU A 121 6.56 17.72 19.12
CA GLU A 121 5.93 16.96 20.21
C GLU A 121 6.43 15.50 20.29
N HIS A 122 7.01 15.00 19.20
CA HIS A 122 7.47 13.62 19.07
C HIS A 122 8.99 13.50 18.92
N GLY A 123 9.72 14.64 18.84
CA GLY A 123 11.16 14.67 18.64
C GLY A 123 11.59 14.12 17.26
N LEU A 124 10.78 14.32 16.22
CA LEU A 124 11.00 13.78 14.88
C LEU A 124 11.41 14.88 13.89
N ALA A 125 12.10 14.46 12.81
CA ALA A 125 12.38 15.34 11.68
C ALA A 125 11.11 15.68 10.89
N ALA A 126 10.18 14.72 10.78
CA ALA A 126 8.86 14.86 10.19
C ALA A 126 7.92 13.80 10.76
N LEU A 127 6.61 14.03 10.71
CA LEU A 127 5.58 13.04 11.05
C LEU A 127 5.43 11.98 9.95
N GLY A 128 5.76 12.36 8.73
CA GLY A 128 5.72 11.57 7.53
C GLY A 128 6.08 12.40 6.32
N TYR A 129 5.86 11.85 5.14
CA TYR A 129 6.22 12.49 3.87
C TYR A 129 5.14 12.24 2.83
N VAL A 130 4.97 13.19 1.94
CA VAL A 130 4.16 13.01 0.73
C VAL A 130 5.09 12.57 -0.39
N VAL A 131 4.76 11.46 -1.03
CA VAL A 131 5.51 10.93 -2.17
C VAL A 131 4.58 10.71 -3.35
N ARG A 132 5.05 10.94 -4.57
CA ARG A 132 4.34 10.55 -5.78
C ARG A 132 4.39 9.03 -5.91
N TYR A 133 3.25 8.40 -6.21
CA TYR A 133 3.17 6.94 -6.37
C TYR A 133 4.19 6.42 -7.39
N GLY A 134 4.27 7.07 -8.56
CA GLY A 134 5.21 6.71 -9.60
C GLY A 134 6.68 6.83 -9.17
N SER A 135 7.06 7.91 -8.46
CA SER A 135 8.42 8.08 -7.94
C SER A 135 8.83 6.96 -6.97
N LEU A 136 7.90 6.55 -6.10
CA LEU A 136 8.14 5.44 -5.17
C LEU A 136 8.31 4.10 -5.90
N VAL A 137 7.40 3.78 -6.84
CA VAL A 137 7.49 2.55 -7.65
C VAL A 137 8.79 2.51 -8.43
N GLN A 138 9.14 3.57 -9.14
CA GLN A 138 10.37 3.63 -9.95
C GLN A 138 11.64 3.52 -9.09
N THR A 139 11.65 4.12 -7.90
CA THR A 139 12.81 4.05 -7.02
C THR A 139 12.99 2.64 -6.45
N LEU A 140 11.90 1.98 -6.03
CA LEU A 140 11.91 0.58 -5.64
C LEU A 140 12.27 -0.35 -6.79
N ALA A 141 11.71 -0.13 -7.98
CA ALA A 141 12.01 -0.90 -9.18
C ALA A 141 13.51 -0.85 -9.54
N ARG A 142 14.13 0.34 -9.51
CA ARG A 142 15.58 0.49 -9.69
C ARG A 142 16.40 -0.29 -8.66
N THR A 143 15.91 -0.38 -7.44
CA THR A 143 16.55 -1.15 -6.37
C THR A 143 16.46 -2.65 -6.64
N VAL A 144 15.29 -3.16 -7.03
CA VAL A 144 15.08 -4.58 -7.35
C VAL A 144 15.86 -5.01 -8.59
N ARG A 145 15.89 -4.19 -9.65
CA ARG A 145 16.65 -4.47 -10.88
C ARG A 145 18.17 -4.64 -10.67
N ARG A 146 18.70 -4.26 -9.51
CA ARG A 146 20.12 -4.43 -9.13
C ARG A 146 20.35 -5.67 -8.27
N THR A 147 19.37 -6.53 -8.15
CA THR A 147 19.41 -7.77 -7.35
C THR A 147 19.27 -8.98 -8.25
N ALA A 148 19.40 -10.18 -7.67
CA ALA A 148 19.21 -11.46 -8.34
C ALA A 148 17.74 -11.91 -8.40
N VAL A 149 16.77 -11.01 -8.23
CA VAL A 149 15.35 -11.32 -8.35
C VAL A 149 14.98 -11.53 -9.82
N ASP A 150 14.39 -12.67 -10.14
CA ASP A 150 13.83 -12.94 -11.46
C ASP A 150 12.52 -12.19 -11.64
N TRP A 151 12.55 -11.12 -12.42
CA TRP A 151 11.37 -10.25 -12.58
C TRP A 151 10.68 -10.49 -13.91
N PHE A 152 9.44 -10.98 -13.84
CA PHE A 152 8.54 -11.24 -14.97
C PHE A 152 7.57 -10.07 -15.11
N THR A 153 7.92 -9.10 -15.93
CA THR A 153 7.05 -7.97 -16.31
C THR A 153 6.10 -8.37 -17.43
N SER A 154 5.04 -7.58 -17.68
CA SER A 154 4.00 -7.85 -18.68
C SER A 154 3.44 -9.28 -18.60
N THR A 155 3.44 -9.86 -17.37
CA THR A 155 3.10 -11.25 -17.09
C THR A 155 2.03 -11.33 -16.02
N SER A 156 0.92 -11.99 -16.32
CA SER A 156 -0.15 -12.26 -15.36
C SER A 156 0.08 -13.60 -14.67
N ALA A 157 -0.11 -13.64 -13.35
CA ALA A 157 -0.16 -14.90 -12.61
C ALA A 157 -1.62 -15.36 -12.49
N LEU A 158 -1.85 -16.65 -12.71
CA LEU A 158 -3.14 -17.29 -12.44
C LEU A 158 -3.13 -17.89 -11.01
N PRO A 159 -4.31 -18.24 -10.46
CA PRO A 159 -4.38 -18.81 -9.13
C PRO A 159 -3.42 -20.00 -8.95
N PRO A 160 -2.60 -20.01 -7.88
CA PRO A 160 -1.69 -21.09 -7.61
C PRO A 160 -2.46 -22.38 -7.29
N ARG A 161 -1.88 -23.52 -7.66
CA ARG A 161 -2.44 -24.84 -7.38
C ARG A 161 -1.55 -25.56 -6.38
N ASN A 162 -2.18 -26.23 -5.43
CA ASN A 162 -1.48 -27.08 -4.46
C ASN A 162 -1.84 -28.54 -4.77
N GLU A 163 -0.84 -29.36 -5.03
CA GLU A 163 -1.02 -30.80 -5.18
C GLU A 163 -0.80 -31.50 -3.84
N PRO A 164 -1.65 -32.45 -3.46
CA PRO A 164 -1.51 -33.13 -2.18
C PRO A 164 -0.15 -33.84 -2.08
N GLY A 165 0.60 -33.53 -1.02
CA GLY A 165 1.93 -34.09 -0.77
C GLY A 165 3.09 -33.34 -1.40
N ASP A 166 2.83 -32.27 -2.18
CA ASP A 166 3.89 -31.44 -2.74
C ASP A 166 4.39 -30.38 -1.71
N ASP A 167 5.68 -30.12 -1.73
CA ASP A 167 6.32 -29.11 -0.90
C ASP A 167 6.35 -27.70 -1.54
N ALA A 168 5.77 -27.56 -2.74
CA ALA A 168 5.69 -26.34 -3.53
C ALA A 168 4.32 -26.17 -4.18
N LEU A 169 4.02 -24.93 -4.54
CA LEU A 169 2.84 -24.55 -5.30
C LEU A 169 3.18 -24.42 -6.79
N THR A 170 2.27 -24.88 -7.63
CA THR A 170 2.32 -24.67 -9.08
C THR A 170 1.65 -23.35 -9.42
N LEU A 171 2.39 -22.39 -9.98
CA LEU A 171 1.92 -21.06 -10.37
C LEU A 171 1.94 -20.91 -11.90
N PRO A 172 0.78 -20.95 -12.56
CA PRO A 172 0.71 -20.68 -13.98
C PRO A 172 0.88 -19.19 -14.29
N LEU A 173 1.66 -18.87 -15.31
CA LEU A 173 1.99 -17.52 -15.77
C LEU A 173 1.58 -17.35 -17.24
N GLU A 174 1.06 -16.17 -17.59
CA GLU A 174 0.68 -15.79 -18.95
C GLU A 174 1.38 -14.50 -19.37
N THR A 175 2.21 -14.57 -20.41
CA THR A 175 2.88 -13.43 -21.05
C THR A 175 2.39 -13.32 -22.49
N GLY A 176 1.43 -12.43 -22.74
CA GLY A 176 0.73 -12.42 -24.05
C GLY A 176 0.05 -13.76 -24.35
N ALA A 177 0.43 -14.40 -25.45
CA ALA A 177 -0.10 -15.73 -25.84
C ALA A 177 0.71 -16.91 -25.25
N VAL A 178 1.82 -16.64 -24.57
CA VAL A 178 2.71 -17.68 -24.04
C VAL A 178 2.26 -18.03 -22.62
N ARG A 179 1.99 -19.32 -22.40
CA ARG A 179 1.75 -19.89 -21.07
C ARG A 179 2.95 -20.68 -20.62
N ARG A 180 3.35 -20.47 -19.38
CA ARG A 180 4.36 -21.25 -18.68
C ARG A 180 3.93 -21.51 -17.26
N THR A 181 4.56 -22.45 -16.62
CA THR A 181 4.31 -22.79 -15.22
C THR A 181 5.62 -22.71 -14.46
N VAL A 182 5.59 -22.13 -13.27
CA VAL A 182 6.71 -22.16 -12.32
C VAL A 182 6.25 -22.81 -11.02
N ARG A 183 7.20 -23.41 -10.29
CA ARG A 183 6.97 -24.00 -8.97
C ARG A 183 7.64 -23.13 -7.91
N ALA A 184 6.92 -22.79 -6.83
CA ALA A 184 7.44 -21.99 -5.73
C ALA A 184 7.06 -22.59 -4.37
N ARG A 185 8.00 -22.59 -3.41
CA ARG A 185 7.74 -23.05 -2.03
C ARG A 185 6.71 -22.19 -1.32
N ILE A 186 6.76 -20.89 -1.56
CA ILE A 186 5.84 -19.88 -1.01
C ILE A 186 5.37 -18.97 -2.14
N VAL A 187 4.07 -18.66 -2.16
CA VAL A 187 3.48 -17.64 -3.05
C VAL A 187 2.98 -16.48 -2.20
N VAL A 188 3.37 -15.26 -2.56
CA VAL A 188 2.93 -14.03 -1.88
C VAL A 188 2.08 -13.22 -2.83
N ASN A 189 0.80 -13.08 -2.52
CA ASN A 189 -0.08 -12.17 -3.22
C ASN A 189 0.10 -10.74 -2.68
N ALA A 190 0.67 -9.87 -3.50
CA ALA A 190 0.86 -8.45 -3.30
C ALA A 190 0.11 -7.61 -4.35
N GLU A 191 -0.83 -8.21 -5.10
CA GLU A 191 -1.62 -7.51 -6.11
C GLU A 191 -2.45 -6.41 -5.49
N GLY A 192 -2.18 -5.20 -5.92
CA GLY A 192 -2.82 -3.99 -5.45
C GLY A 192 -3.69 -3.36 -6.52
N GLY A 193 -4.82 -3.95 -6.88
CA GLY A 193 -5.87 -3.16 -7.54
C GLY A 193 -6.53 -2.24 -6.51
N LEU A 194 -6.80 -0.98 -6.87
CA LEU A 194 -7.85 -0.23 -6.20
C LEU A 194 -9.14 -1.02 -6.43
N PHE A 195 -9.59 -1.74 -5.39
CA PHE A 195 -10.69 -2.72 -5.52
C PHE A 195 -10.34 -3.72 -6.63
N GLY A 196 -9.65 -4.82 -6.27
CA GLY A 196 -9.41 -5.89 -7.23
C GLY A 196 -10.67 -6.05 -8.06
N GLU A 197 -10.58 -5.82 -9.35
CA GLU A 197 -11.69 -6.12 -10.26
C GLU A 197 -12.11 -7.52 -9.89
N VAL A 198 -13.24 -7.63 -9.19
CA VAL A 198 -14.05 -8.80 -9.30
C VAL A 198 -14.28 -8.84 -10.80
N ARG A 199 -13.59 -9.71 -11.54
CA ARG A 199 -13.95 -10.05 -12.91
C ARG A 199 -15.34 -10.62 -12.80
N THR A 200 -16.33 -9.73 -12.71
CA THR A 200 -17.70 -10.01 -13.07
C THR A 200 -17.65 -10.21 -14.57
N GLY A 201 -17.43 -11.48 -14.95
CA GLY A 201 -17.84 -11.90 -16.27
C GLY A 201 -19.30 -11.48 -16.39
N GLU A 202 -19.57 -10.54 -17.29
CA GLU A 202 -20.92 -10.31 -17.78
C GLU A 202 -21.43 -11.64 -18.30
N GLY A 203 -22.51 -12.12 -17.76
CA GLY A 203 -23.25 -13.25 -18.31
C GLY A 203 -23.74 -14.24 -17.27
N GLU A 204 -25.04 -14.10 -16.97
CA GLU A 204 -25.97 -15.17 -16.64
C GLU A 204 -26.11 -15.68 -15.21
N SER A 205 -27.29 -15.32 -14.66
CA SER A 205 -28.34 -16.22 -14.20
C SER A 205 -27.96 -17.32 -13.20
N GLU A 206 -28.56 -17.18 -12.04
CA GLU A 206 -28.72 -18.25 -11.05
C GLU A 206 -29.11 -19.59 -11.68
N THR A 207 -28.19 -20.55 -11.65
CA THR A 207 -28.56 -21.95 -11.64
C THR A 207 -27.71 -22.69 -10.61
N HIS A 208 -28.36 -23.20 -9.61
CA HIS A 208 -27.84 -24.19 -8.67
C HIS A 208 -27.17 -25.34 -9.44
N SER A 209 -25.89 -25.54 -9.24
CA SER A 209 -25.22 -26.80 -9.55
C SER A 209 -24.58 -27.37 -8.28
N PRO A 210 -24.99 -28.56 -7.85
CA PRO A 210 -24.43 -29.22 -6.70
C PRO A 210 -23.27 -30.13 -7.15
N HIS A 211 -22.09 -29.57 -7.33
CA HIS A 211 -20.88 -30.40 -7.36
C HIS A 211 -19.70 -29.55 -6.89
N GLY A 212 -19.13 -29.96 -5.78
CA GLY A 212 -18.06 -29.30 -5.05
C GLY A 212 -16.82 -29.07 -5.90
N ALA A 213 -16.49 -27.81 -6.09
CA ALA A 213 -15.14 -27.37 -6.38
C ALA A 213 -14.46 -27.01 -5.04
N ALA A 214 -13.78 -27.98 -4.45
CA ALA A 214 -12.82 -27.77 -3.37
C ALA A 214 -11.68 -26.91 -3.90
N GLY A 215 -11.60 -25.64 -3.48
CA GLY A 215 -10.51 -24.76 -3.90
C GLY A 215 -10.68 -23.26 -3.64
N SER A 216 -11.65 -22.81 -2.83
CA SER A 216 -11.61 -21.43 -2.37
C SER A 216 -10.66 -21.36 -1.18
N THR A 217 -9.44 -20.84 -1.41
CA THR A 217 -8.46 -20.58 -0.36
C THR A 217 -9.08 -19.71 0.73
N GLU A 218 -8.78 -19.95 1.98
CA GLU A 218 -9.33 -19.22 3.13
C GLU A 218 -8.94 -17.73 3.10
N VAL A 219 -7.83 -17.39 2.45
CA VAL A 219 -7.41 -16.02 2.13
C VAL A 219 -8.44 -15.30 1.24
N ALA A 220 -9.22 -16.03 0.45
CA ALA A 220 -10.27 -15.44 -0.38
C ALA A 220 -11.48 -14.92 0.41
N ARG A 221 -11.66 -15.36 1.67
CA ARG A 221 -12.74 -14.86 2.53
C ARG A 221 -12.39 -13.46 3.04
N ARG A 222 -13.11 -12.44 2.57
CA ARG A 222 -12.91 -11.04 2.95
C ARG A 222 -14.09 -10.50 3.74
N THR A 223 -13.80 -9.65 4.72
CA THR A 223 -14.78 -8.71 5.25
C THR A 223 -14.82 -7.54 4.29
N MET A 224 -15.96 -7.32 3.66
CA MET A 224 -16.17 -6.20 2.73
C MET A 224 -17.13 -5.21 3.34
N ARG A 225 -16.85 -3.93 3.18
CA ARG A 225 -17.75 -2.83 3.53
C ARG A 225 -17.64 -1.75 2.47
N ASP A 226 -18.75 -1.45 1.84
CA ASP A 226 -18.89 -0.29 0.97
C ASP A 226 -19.19 0.94 1.85
N TYR A 227 -18.36 1.97 1.75
CA TYR A 227 -18.60 3.25 2.42
C TYR A 227 -19.58 4.15 1.65
N ARG A 228 -19.97 3.74 0.44
CA ARG A 228 -20.78 4.55 -0.50
C ARG A 228 -20.14 5.92 -0.73
N GLN A 229 -18.83 5.93 -0.85
CA GLN A 229 -18.03 7.12 -1.11
C GLN A 229 -17.09 6.90 -2.27
N THR A 230 -16.76 7.99 -2.94
CA THR A 230 -15.74 8.09 -3.97
C THR A 230 -14.79 9.21 -3.59
N ALA A 231 -13.49 8.98 -3.74
CA ALA A 231 -12.47 10.01 -3.59
C ALA A 231 -12.18 10.65 -4.95
N LEU A 232 -12.35 11.96 -5.06
CA LEU A 232 -11.81 12.77 -6.14
C LEU A 232 -10.39 13.18 -5.73
N VAL A 233 -9.39 12.79 -6.53
CA VAL A 233 -7.99 13.12 -6.30
C VAL A 233 -7.44 14.04 -7.39
N GLY A 234 -6.35 14.74 -7.08
CA GLY A 234 -5.63 15.60 -7.99
C GLY A 234 -4.54 16.38 -7.27
N VAL A 235 -3.86 17.26 -7.96
CA VAL A 235 -2.92 18.23 -7.37
C VAL A 235 -3.52 19.63 -7.53
N VAL A 236 -3.68 20.33 -6.43
CA VAL A 236 -4.19 21.70 -6.40
C VAL A 236 -3.11 22.69 -6.01
N SER A 237 -3.16 23.91 -6.57
CA SER A 237 -2.33 25.02 -6.14
C SER A 237 -3.20 26.04 -5.37
N VAL A 238 -2.63 26.65 -4.31
CA VAL A 238 -3.35 27.54 -3.40
C VAL A 238 -2.66 28.91 -3.29
N ALA A 239 -3.44 29.98 -3.06
CA ALA A 239 -2.95 31.33 -2.97
C ALA A 239 -2.20 31.65 -1.66
N THR A 240 -2.52 30.94 -0.57
CA THR A 240 -1.92 31.17 0.76
C THR A 240 -1.41 29.84 1.31
N PRO A 241 -0.27 29.34 0.83
CA PRO A 241 0.25 28.05 1.27
C PRO A 241 0.64 28.05 2.75
N GLN A 242 0.49 26.89 3.36
CA GLN A 242 0.99 26.58 4.69
C GLN A 242 2.00 25.46 4.54
N PRO A 243 3.29 25.76 4.30
CA PRO A 243 4.31 24.77 4.01
C PRO A 243 4.35 23.67 5.07
N ASP A 244 4.67 22.45 4.62
CA ASP A 244 4.89 21.26 5.48
C ASP A 244 3.69 20.89 6.37
N THR A 245 2.50 21.46 6.10
CA THR A 245 1.27 21.19 6.86
C THR A 245 0.31 20.35 6.02
N ALA A 246 0.02 19.15 6.51
CA ALA A 246 -1.06 18.31 6.00
C ALA A 246 -2.39 18.72 6.66
N TRP A 247 -3.44 18.78 5.89
CA TRP A 247 -4.78 19.13 6.34
C TRP A 247 -5.73 17.96 6.19
N GLU A 248 -6.46 17.66 7.24
CA GLU A 248 -7.60 16.75 7.22
C GLU A 248 -8.83 17.53 7.69
N ARG A 249 -9.74 17.79 6.78
CA ARG A 249 -10.94 18.57 7.08
C ARG A 249 -12.18 17.74 6.84
N PHE A 250 -12.88 17.44 7.91
CA PHE A 250 -14.15 16.72 7.84
C PHE A 250 -15.29 17.68 7.46
N THR A 251 -16.08 17.26 6.49
CA THR A 251 -17.29 17.99 6.02
C THR A 251 -18.51 17.09 6.14
N GLY A 252 -19.71 17.65 5.91
CA GLY A 252 -20.95 16.86 5.89
C GLY A 252 -21.02 15.84 4.76
N GLU A 253 -20.23 15.99 3.70
CA GLU A 253 -20.17 15.06 2.56
C GLU A 253 -19.08 13.98 2.73
N GLY A 254 -18.04 14.32 3.47
CA GLY A 254 -16.87 13.46 3.68
C GLY A 254 -15.61 14.28 3.98
N PRO A 255 -14.48 13.61 4.22
CA PRO A 255 -13.20 14.27 4.47
C PRO A 255 -12.60 14.89 3.21
N ILE A 256 -11.89 16.01 3.42
CA ILE A 256 -11.00 16.65 2.44
C ILE A 256 -9.59 16.63 3.03
N ALA A 257 -8.67 15.94 2.38
CA ALA A 257 -7.26 15.97 2.73
C ALA A 257 -6.49 16.83 1.72
N LEU A 258 -5.59 17.68 2.22
CA LEU A 258 -4.59 18.40 1.45
C LEU A 258 -3.21 18.03 2.00
N LEU A 259 -2.39 17.40 1.16
CA LEU A 259 -1.05 16.93 1.54
C LEU A 259 0.00 17.81 0.84
N PRO A 260 0.98 18.42 1.55
CA PRO A 260 1.94 19.34 0.96
C PRO A 260 2.86 18.61 -0.02
N MET A 261 3.04 19.18 -1.21
CA MET A 261 3.89 18.61 -2.27
C MET A 261 5.00 19.58 -2.71
N GLY A 262 5.15 20.71 -2.05
CA GLY A 262 6.10 21.74 -2.45
C GLY A 262 5.60 22.52 -3.68
N GLY A 263 6.33 22.44 -4.78
CA GLY A 263 6.04 23.23 -5.98
C GLY A 263 6.54 24.66 -5.89
N VAL A 264 6.16 25.49 -6.88
CA VAL A 264 6.51 26.91 -6.90
C VAL A 264 5.84 27.63 -5.70
N GLY A 265 6.63 28.30 -4.90
CA GLY A 265 6.16 28.99 -3.72
C GLY A 265 5.54 28.09 -2.63
N GLN A 266 5.86 26.75 -2.66
CA GLN A 266 5.28 25.75 -1.75
C GLN A 266 3.75 25.65 -1.84
N ALA A 267 3.17 25.95 -3.00
CA ALA A 267 1.72 26.13 -3.17
C ALA A 267 0.99 24.86 -3.61
N ASP A 268 1.71 23.78 -3.96
CA ASP A 268 1.10 22.56 -4.48
C ASP A 268 0.73 21.59 -3.35
N TYR A 269 -0.50 21.07 -3.42
CA TYR A 269 -1.04 20.08 -2.49
C TYR A 269 -1.70 18.93 -3.24
N ALA A 270 -1.44 17.69 -2.81
CA ALA A 270 -2.26 16.58 -3.25
C ALA A 270 -3.64 16.66 -2.56
N LEU A 271 -4.68 16.65 -3.37
CA LEU A 271 -6.07 16.65 -2.94
C LEU A 271 -6.59 15.22 -2.87
N VAL A 272 -7.25 14.89 -1.75
CA VAL A 272 -8.16 13.74 -1.64
C VAL A 272 -9.48 14.25 -1.09
N TRP A 273 -10.52 14.29 -1.91
CA TRP A 273 -11.84 14.79 -1.55
C TRP A 273 -12.87 13.68 -1.63
N CYS A 274 -13.34 13.21 -0.48
CA CYS A 274 -14.31 12.12 -0.38
C CYS A 274 -15.74 12.67 -0.37
N MET A 275 -16.62 12.02 -1.13
CA MET A 275 -18.02 12.41 -1.30
C MET A 275 -18.86 11.20 -1.78
N SER A 276 -20.17 11.36 -1.95
CA SER A 276 -21.01 10.34 -2.57
C SER A 276 -20.60 10.07 -4.03
N PRO A 277 -20.84 8.88 -4.59
CA PRO A 277 -20.51 8.56 -5.98
C PRO A 277 -21.13 9.53 -6.99
N ASP A 278 -22.38 9.95 -6.76
CA ASP A 278 -23.08 10.88 -7.65
C ASP A 278 -22.40 12.26 -7.66
N GLU A 279 -22.04 12.80 -6.49
CA GLU A 279 -21.32 14.06 -6.38
C GLU A 279 -19.92 13.97 -6.97
N ALA A 280 -19.23 12.85 -6.80
CA ALA A 280 -17.93 12.65 -7.41
C ALA A 280 -18.00 12.65 -8.94
N THR A 281 -19.02 11.98 -9.50
CA THR A 281 -19.28 11.96 -10.96
C THR A 281 -19.61 13.37 -11.46
N ARG A 282 -20.48 14.09 -10.78
CA ARG A 282 -20.84 15.48 -11.12
C ARG A 282 -19.61 16.39 -11.11
N ARG A 283 -18.84 16.36 -10.02
CA ARG A 283 -17.64 17.21 -9.84
C ARG A 283 -16.51 16.85 -10.78
N ALA A 284 -16.34 15.58 -11.13
CA ALA A 284 -15.35 15.15 -12.11
C ALA A 284 -15.62 15.76 -13.50
N GLY A 285 -16.89 16.04 -13.83
CA GLY A 285 -17.32 16.68 -15.08
C GLY A 285 -17.29 18.20 -15.09
N LEU A 286 -17.07 18.87 -13.95
CA LEU A 286 -17.04 20.33 -13.89
C LEU A 286 -15.80 20.92 -14.58
N ALA A 287 -15.93 22.16 -15.07
CA ALA A 287 -14.77 22.97 -15.43
C ALA A 287 -13.88 23.24 -14.21
N ASP A 288 -12.57 23.42 -14.42
CA ASP A 288 -11.60 23.61 -13.33
C ASP A 288 -11.99 24.75 -12.39
N ALA A 289 -12.41 25.89 -12.93
CA ALA A 289 -12.80 27.05 -12.15
C ALA A 289 -14.01 26.76 -11.22
N GLU A 290 -15.02 26.06 -11.73
CA GLU A 290 -16.21 25.69 -10.95
C GLU A 290 -15.87 24.69 -9.84
N LEU A 291 -15.04 23.69 -10.16
CA LEU A 291 -14.58 22.72 -9.18
C LEU A 291 -13.76 23.36 -8.07
N LEU A 292 -12.85 24.28 -8.41
CA LEU A 292 -12.01 25.00 -7.45
C LEU A 292 -12.85 25.92 -6.56
N ASP A 293 -13.89 26.56 -7.09
CA ASP A 293 -14.84 27.36 -6.31
C ASP A 293 -15.65 26.48 -5.33
N GLU A 294 -16.10 25.29 -5.76
CA GLU A 294 -16.77 24.36 -4.86
C GLU A 294 -15.83 23.83 -3.78
N LEU A 295 -14.59 23.49 -4.16
CA LEU A 295 -13.56 23.09 -3.21
C LEU A 295 -13.28 24.18 -2.18
N GLY A 296 -13.16 25.44 -2.62
CA GLY A 296 -12.97 26.60 -1.75
C GLY A 296 -14.12 26.76 -0.76
N ARG A 297 -15.35 26.61 -1.23
CA ARG A 297 -16.53 26.63 -0.37
C ARG A 297 -16.57 25.48 0.63
N ALA A 298 -16.16 24.28 0.20
CA ALA A 298 -16.14 23.10 1.07
C ALA A 298 -15.00 23.15 2.09
N PHE A 299 -13.79 23.54 1.66
CA PHE A 299 -12.60 23.60 2.51
C PHE A 299 -12.56 24.85 3.40
N GLY A 300 -12.99 26.00 2.87
CA GLY A 300 -12.91 27.30 3.56
C GLY A 300 -11.64 28.08 3.20
N SER A 301 -11.49 29.29 3.81
CA SER A 301 -10.55 30.32 3.37
C SER A 301 -9.12 30.20 3.91
N ARG A 302 -8.78 29.16 4.69
CA ARG A 302 -7.47 29.07 5.39
C ARG A 302 -6.27 28.98 4.46
N MET A 303 -6.46 28.41 3.26
CA MET A 303 -5.43 28.27 2.23
C MET A 303 -5.54 29.35 1.15
N GLY A 304 -6.36 30.38 1.39
CA GLY A 304 -6.71 31.35 0.37
C GLY A 304 -7.59 30.72 -0.71
N ARG A 305 -7.47 31.25 -1.94
CA ARG A 305 -8.18 30.72 -3.11
C ARG A 305 -7.43 29.50 -3.66
N PHE A 306 -8.16 28.50 -4.14
CA PHE A 306 -7.61 27.43 -4.96
C PHE A 306 -7.47 27.96 -6.39
N GLU A 307 -6.27 27.87 -6.97
CA GLU A 307 -5.90 28.57 -8.21
C GLU A 307 -5.83 27.64 -9.42
N ALA A 308 -5.42 26.39 -9.20
CA ALA A 308 -5.28 25.40 -10.27
C ALA A 308 -5.56 23.98 -9.74
N ILE A 309 -5.95 23.08 -10.64
CA ILE A 309 -6.06 21.63 -10.38
C ILE A 309 -5.50 20.88 -11.57
N ARG A 310 -4.77 19.79 -11.29
CA ARG A 310 -4.12 18.93 -12.30
C ARG A 310 -4.32 17.45 -11.96
N GLY A 311 -4.36 16.59 -12.96
CA GLY A 311 -4.35 15.14 -12.80
C GLY A 311 -5.57 14.61 -12.04
N ARG A 312 -6.79 15.08 -12.40
CA ARG A 312 -8.03 14.64 -11.75
C ARG A 312 -8.32 13.17 -12.04
N ALA A 313 -8.65 12.42 -10.99
CA ALA A 313 -9.17 11.05 -11.09
C ALA A 313 -10.16 10.78 -9.95
N ALA A 314 -11.07 9.83 -10.15
CA ALA A 314 -12.06 9.44 -9.16
C ALA A 314 -11.90 7.95 -8.84
N PHE A 315 -11.94 7.60 -7.55
CA PHE A 315 -11.77 6.24 -7.07
C PHE A 315 -12.85 5.89 -6.06
N PRO A 316 -13.62 4.79 -6.27
CA PRO A 316 -14.59 4.33 -5.28
C PRO A 316 -13.88 3.87 -4.01
N LEU A 317 -14.50 4.05 -2.85
CA LEU A 317 -13.92 3.77 -1.55
C LEU A 317 -14.67 2.64 -0.83
N GLY A 318 -13.92 1.68 -0.34
CA GLY A 318 -14.43 0.57 0.45
C GLY A 318 -13.38 0.01 1.39
N LEU A 319 -13.82 -0.72 2.40
CA LEU A 319 -12.99 -1.61 3.19
C LEU A 319 -13.07 -3.00 2.60
N ALA A 320 -11.95 -3.57 2.25
CA ALA A 320 -11.83 -5.01 2.03
C ALA A 320 -10.68 -5.52 2.89
N ALA A 321 -10.94 -6.50 3.74
CA ALA A 321 -9.92 -7.08 4.59
C ALA A 321 -10.04 -8.60 4.59
N ALA A 322 -8.98 -9.30 4.22
CA ALA A 322 -8.90 -10.75 4.32
C ALA A 322 -9.05 -11.18 5.78
N LYS A 323 -9.79 -12.25 6.05
CA LYS A 323 -9.95 -12.80 7.41
C LYS A 323 -8.64 -13.35 7.93
N THR A 324 -7.87 -14.01 7.07
CA THR A 324 -6.55 -14.55 7.35
C THR A 324 -5.54 -13.96 6.37
N LEU A 325 -4.29 -13.77 6.82
CA LEU A 325 -3.19 -13.32 5.98
C LEU A 325 -2.50 -14.48 5.26
N VAL A 326 -2.76 -15.71 5.71
CA VAL A 326 -2.05 -16.91 5.29
C VAL A 326 -3.03 -18.05 5.10
N ASP A 327 -2.78 -18.85 4.07
CA ASP A 327 -3.44 -20.12 3.79
C ASP A 327 -2.39 -21.09 3.24
N GLY A 328 -2.00 -22.07 4.07
CA GLY A 328 -0.95 -23.02 3.72
C GLY A 328 0.37 -22.31 3.35
N ARG A 329 0.73 -22.37 2.08
CA ARG A 329 1.95 -21.79 1.49
C ARG A 329 1.69 -20.43 0.80
N ILE A 330 0.50 -19.86 0.95
CA ILE A 330 0.13 -18.59 0.35
C ILE A 330 0.02 -17.52 1.43
N ALA A 331 0.66 -16.37 1.21
CA ALA A 331 0.50 -15.17 2.03
C ALA A 331 -0.11 -14.03 1.21
N ALA A 332 -0.90 -13.17 1.86
CA ALA A 332 -1.37 -11.91 1.29
C ALA A 332 -0.81 -10.73 2.06
N ILE A 333 -0.35 -9.70 1.33
CA ILE A 333 0.19 -8.44 1.88
C ILE A 333 -0.35 -7.24 1.11
N GLY A 334 -0.27 -6.06 1.73
CA GLY A 334 -0.74 -4.83 1.09
C GLY A 334 -2.23 -4.86 0.76
N ASN A 335 -2.63 -4.35 -0.41
CA ASN A 335 -4.05 -4.31 -0.80
C ASN A 335 -4.65 -5.70 -1.05
N ALA A 336 -3.83 -6.72 -1.36
CA ALA A 336 -4.29 -8.10 -1.40
C ALA A 336 -4.79 -8.58 -0.03
N ALA A 337 -4.15 -8.12 1.05
CA ALA A 337 -4.56 -8.42 2.43
C ALA A 337 -5.66 -7.47 2.92
N GLN A 338 -5.53 -6.17 2.68
CA GLN A 338 -6.50 -5.16 3.09
C GLN A 338 -6.44 -3.88 2.25
N THR A 339 -7.61 -3.42 1.82
CA THR A 339 -7.82 -2.08 1.25
C THR A 339 -8.53 -1.23 2.29
N LEU A 340 -7.99 -0.07 2.63
CA LEU A 340 -8.49 0.82 3.67
C LEU A 340 -9.02 2.12 3.07
N HIS A 341 -9.92 2.79 3.80
CA HIS A 341 -10.30 4.16 3.49
C HIS A 341 -9.05 5.08 3.50
N PRO A 342 -8.90 6.04 2.57
CA PRO A 342 -7.72 6.90 2.48
C PRO A 342 -7.53 7.84 3.68
N VAL A 343 -8.55 7.97 4.54
CA VAL A 343 -8.47 8.73 5.79
C VAL A 343 -7.22 8.31 6.58
N ALA A 344 -6.41 9.29 6.96
CA ALA A 344 -5.15 9.09 7.66
C ALA A 344 -4.04 8.33 6.89
N GLY A 345 -4.19 8.04 5.59
CA GLY A 345 -3.13 7.51 4.71
C GLY A 345 -2.51 6.17 5.11
N GLN A 346 -3.24 5.28 5.80
CA GLN A 346 -2.66 4.08 6.43
C GLN A 346 -2.48 2.87 5.51
N GLY A 347 -3.13 2.82 4.34
CA GLY A 347 -3.13 1.61 3.49
C GLY A 347 -1.73 1.15 3.08
N LEU A 348 -0.95 2.03 2.46
CA LEU A 348 0.43 1.72 2.05
C LEU A 348 1.33 1.45 3.26
N ASN A 349 1.22 2.27 4.31
CA ASN A 349 2.04 2.13 5.51
C ASN A 349 1.85 0.77 6.19
N LEU A 350 0.61 0.29 6.29
CA LEU A 350 0.30 -1.05 6.80
C LEU A 350 0.90 -2.13 5.91
N GLY A 351 0.75 -2.00 4.58
CA GLY A 351 1.30 -2.96 3.61
C GLY A 351 2.83 -3.05 3.65
N LEU A 352 3.53 -1.93 3.81
CA LEU A 352 4.99 -1.93 3.96
C LEU A 352 5.44 -2.61 5.25
N ARG A 353 4.73 -2.40 6.36
CA ARG A 353 4.98 -3.11 7.62
C ARG A 353 4.71 -4.62 7.48
N ASP A 354 3.67 -5.01 6.72
CA ASP A 354 3.39 -6.42 6.43
C ASP A 354 4.53 -7.05 5.63
N ALA A 355 4.95 -6.41 4.54
CA ALA A 355 6.05 -6.89 3.71
C ALA A 355 7.37 -7.02 4.49
N HIS A 356 7.70 -6.02 5.34
CA HIS A 356 8.88 -6.07 6.18
C HIS A 356 8.84 -7.24 7.19
N ALA A 357 7.69 -7.45 7.86
CA ALA A 357 7.52 -8.54 8.81
C ALA A 357 7.58 -9.92 8.13
N LEU A 358 7.04 -10.03 6.90
CA LEU A 358 7.13 -11.26 6.11
C LEU A 358 8.59 -11.55 5.70
N ALA A 359 9.30 -10.53 5.20
CA ALA A 359 10.72 -10.66 4.88
C ALA A 359 11.56 -11.11 6.09
N ASP A 360 11.24 -10.56 7.28
CA ASP A 360 11.91 -10.94 8.53
C ASP A 360 11.62 -12.39 8.94
N ALA A 361 10.37 -12.85 8.81
CA ALA A 361 10.00 -14.21 9.11
C ALA A 361 10.67 -15.22 8.15
N LEU A 362 10.66 -14.93 6.84
CA LEU A 362 11.32 -15.75 5.82
C LEU A 362 12.85 -15.79 5.99
N ALA A 363 13.47 -14.67 6.36
CA ALA A 363 14.90 -14.61 6.63
C ALA A 363 15.32 -15.46 7.85
N ARG A 364 14.45 -15.57 8.87
CA ARG A 364 14.73 -16.34 10.10
C ARG A 364 14.41 -17.81 9.99
N LEU A 365 13.34 -18.16 9.30
CA LEU A 365 12.78 -19.52 9.31
C LEU A 365 12.89 -20.23 7.96
N GLY A 366 13.31 -19.51 6.90
CA GLY A 366 13.30 -20.01 5.54
C GLY A 366 11.93 -19.96 4.86
N PRO A 367 11.84 -20.44 3.59
CA PRO A 367 10.62 -20.42 2.79
C PRO A 367 9.69 -21.60 3.13
N VAL A 368 9.20 -21.63 4.36
CA VAL A 368 8.36 -22.69 4.92
C VAL A 368 7.05 -22.14 5.50
N PRO A 369 5.99 -22.96 5.61
CA PRO A 369 4.70 -22.53 6.18
C PRO A 369 4.81 -21.93 7.59
N ASP A 370 5.76 -22.39 8.41
CA ASP A 370 5.99 -21.87 9.75
C ASP A 370 6.42 -20.38 9.74
N ALA A 371 7.15 -19.95 8.71
CA ALA A 371 7.50 -18.54 8.54
C ALA A 371 6.24 -17.70 8.27
N LEU A 372 5.30 -18.21 7.48
CA LEU A 372 4.02 -17.53 7.24
C LEU A 372 3.15 -17.48 8.50
N ALA A 373 3.12 -18.54 9.28
CA ALA A 373 2.41 -18.58 10.56
C ALA A 373 3.00 -17.56 11.55
N ALA A 374 4.33 -17.46 11.64
CA ALA A 374 5.03 -16.48 12.47
C ALA A 374 4.73 -15.03 12.00
N PHE A 375 4.74 -14.78 10.69
CA PHE A 375 4.34 -13.51 10.08
C PHE A 375 2.90 -13.14 10.47
N ALA A 376 1.94 -14.03 10.25
CA ALA A 376 0.53 -13.77 10.54
C ALA A 376 0.31 -13.45 12.04
N LYS A 377 0.99 -14.18 12.94
CA LYS A 377 0.95 -13.92 14.38
C LYS A 377 1.51 -12.55 14.74
N ALA A 378 2.67 -12.18 14.17
CA ALA A 378 3.32 -10.89 14.44
C ALA A 378 2.47 -9.70 13.96
N ARG A 379 1.73 -9.87 12.84
CA ARG A 379 0.93 -8.79 12.26
C ARG A 379 -0.47 -8.61 12.86
N ARG A 380 -0.96 -9.61 13.59
CA ARG A 380 -2.36 -9.68 14.04
C ARG A 380 -2.81 -8.43 14.80
N LEU A 381 -2.04 -7.99 15.80
CA LEU A 381 -2.42 -6.87 16.65
C LEU A 381 -2.37 -5.54 15.90
N ASP A 382 -1.23 -5.24 15.22
CA ASP A 382 -1.06 -3.99 14.47
C ASP A 382 -2.13 -3.85 13.38
N ARG A 383 -2.40 -4.93 12.65
CA ARG A 383 -3.42 -4.97 11.62
C ARG A 383 -4.82 -4.70 12.20
N THR A 384 -5.19 -5.38 13.28
CA THR A 384 -6.51 -5.21 13.92
C THR A 384 -6.69 -3.78 14.42
N LEU A 385 -5.70 -3.21 15.06
CA LEU A 385 -5.75 -1.84 15.59
C LEU A 385 -5.81 -0.80 14.46
N THR A 386 -4.98 -0.96 13.41
CA THR A 386 -4.94 -0.01 12.29
C THR A 386 -6.24 -0.06 11.48
N ILE A 387 -6.75 -1.25 11.14
CA ILE A 387 -8.03 -1.40 10.42
C ILE A 387 -9.17 -0.85 11.27
N GLY A 388 -9.23 -1.21 12.56
CA GLY A 388 -10.26 -0.74 13.48
C GLY A 388 -10.27 0.76 13.66
N ALA A 389 -9.10 1.38 13.84
CA ALA A 389 -8.96 2.83 13.95
C ALA A 389 -9.41 3.55 12.66
N THR A 390 -8.95 3.07 11.49
CA THR A 390 -9.31 3.65 10.19
C THR A 390 -10.81 3.50 9.90
N ASP A 391 -11.40 2.32 10.13
CA ASP A 391 -12.83 2.09 9.95
C ASP A 391 -13.68 2.94 10.92
N THR A 392 -13.23 3.08 12.17
CA THR A 392 -13.91 3.93 13.16
C THR A 392 -13.87 5.39 12.75
N LEU A 393 -12.71 5.90 12.32
CA LEU A 393 -12.58 7.26 11.81
C LEU A 393 -13.47 7.48 10.58
N ALA A 394 -13.39 6.60 9.57
CA ALA A 394 -14.22 6.70 8.39
C ALA A 394 -15.70 6.76 8.75
N ARG A 395 -16.18 5.87 9.62
CA ARG A 395 -17.58 5.83 10.06
C ARG A 395 -18.00 7.02 10.91
N LEU A 396 -17.14 7.45 11.83
CA LEU A 396 -17.44 8.58 12.72
C LEU A 396 -17.74 9.84 11.91
N PHE A 397 -17.02 10.03 10.80
CA PHE A 397 -17.14 11.23 9.98
C PHE A 397 -18.05 11.08 8.74
N THR A 398 -18.50 9.86 8.41
CA THR A 398 -19.46 9.61 7.33
C THR A 398 -20.89 9.39 7.83
N ALA A 399 -21.06 8.95 9.08
CA ALA A 399 -22.40 8.70 9.63
C ALA A 399 -23.13 10.02 9.89
N ASP A 400 -24.39 10.11 9.46
CA ASP A 400 -25.28 11.16 9.91
C ASP A 400 -25.73 10.85 11.35
N LEU A 401 -25.02 11.44 12.34
CA LEU A 401 -25.31 11.26 13.75
C LEU A 401 -26.44 12.18 14.26
N GLY A 402 -27.08 12.94 13.37
CA GLY A 402 -28.16 13.83 13.74
C GLY A 402 -27.81 14.71 14.96
N PRO A 403 -28.58 14.65 16.07
CA PRO A 403 -28.34 15.47 17.27
C PRO A 403 -27.04 15.15 18.01
N LEU A 404 -26.39 14.01 17.76
CA LEU A 404 -25.10 13.62 18.36
C LEU A 404 -23.89 14.17 17.60
N SER A 405 -24.11 14.86 16.49
CA SER A 405 -23.02 15.43 15.68
C SER A 405 -22.11 16.41 16.46
N PRO A 406 -22.53 17.17 17.51
CA PRO A 406 -21.62 17.97 18.33
C PRO A 406 -20.55 17.17 19.08
N LEU A 407 -20.82 15.89 19.37
CA LEU A 407 -19.86 15.03 20.09
C LEU A 407 -18.56 14.79 19.29
N ARG A 408 -18.59 14.92 17.96
CA ARG A 408 -17.37 14.81 17.12
C ARG A 408 -16.40 15.95 17.40
N GLY A 409 -16.90 17.18 17.37
CA GLY A 409 -16.09 18.37 17.69
C GLY A 409 -15.55 18.33 19.12
N LEU A 410 -16.36 17.85 20.07
CA LEU A 410 -15.91 17.60 21.45
C LEU A 410 -14.84 16.52 21.53
N ALA A 411 -14.94 15.43 20.76
CA ALA A 411 -13.94 14.36 20.73
C ALA A 411 -12.59 14.87 20.17
N LEU A 412 -12.59 15.66 19.11
CA LEU A 412 -11.38 16.31 18.57
C LEU A 412 -10.79 17.29 19.59
N THR A 413 -11.62 18.10 20.23
CA THR A 413 -11.18 19.03 21.28
C THR A 413 -10.64 18.26 22.49
N ALA A 414 -11.30 17.21 22.93
CA ALA A 414 -10.83 16.37 24.04
C ALA A 414 -9.47 15.74 23.73
N LEU A 415 -9.26 15.29 22.48
CA LEU A 415 -7.96 14.73 22.06
C LEU A 415 -6.83 15.78 22.15
N GLU A 416 -7.12 17.06 21.86
CA GLU A 416 -6.17 18.16 22.01
C GLU A 416 -5.75 18.36 23.49
N PHE A 417 -6.71 18.22 24.42
CA PHE A 417 -6.47 18.38 25.86
C PHE A 417 -6.00 17.10 26.58
N LEU A 418 -5.84 16.00 25.86
CA LEU A 418 -5.34 14.71 26.38
C LEU A 418 -4.02 14.33 25.70
N PRO A 419 -2.88 15.00 26.02
CA PRO A 419 -1.60 14.76 25.35
C PRO A 419 -1.17 13.29 25.29
N PRO A 420 -1.37 12.44 26.33
CA PRO A 420 -1.00 11.03 26.22
C PRO A 420 -1.80 10.28 25.16
N ALA A 421 -3.10 10.55 25.02
CA ALA A 421 -3.94 9.90 24.03
C ALA A 421 -3.60 10.38 22.60
N LYS A 422 -3.39 11.69 22.43
CA LYS A 422 -2.92 12.30 21.17
C LYS A 422 -1.59 11.68 20.73
N THR A 423 -0.61 11.60 21.64
CA THR A 423 0.71 11.01 21.39
C THR A 423 0.60 9.52 21.04
N ALA A 424 -0.20 8.76 21.78
CA ALA A 424 -0.40 7.33 21.51
C ALA A 424 -1.01 7.10 20.13
N LEU A 425 -2.05 7.87 19.76
CA LEU A 425 -2.67 7.81 18.44
C LEU A 425 -1.68 8.19 17.34
N ALA A 426 -0.96 9.31 17.48
CA ALA A 426 0.04 9.74 16.53
C ALA A 426 1.15 8.70 16.33
N ARG A 427 1.68 8.13 17.42
CA ARG A 427 2.70 7.06 17.37
C ARG A 427 2.17 5.80 16.69
N GLN A 428 0.94 5.37 17.00
CA GLN A 428 0.31 4.23 16.34
C GLN A 428 0.19 4.46 14.82
N MET A 429 -0.18 5.67 14.39
CA MET A 429 -0.29 6.01 12.98
C MET A 429 1.07 6.10 12.28
N MET A 430 2.10 6.60 12.95
CA MET A 430 3.45 6.75 12.37
C MET A 430 4.23 5.43 12.34
N PHE A 431 4.18 4.64 13.39
CA PHE A 431 5.08 3.50 13.58
C PHE A 431 4.35 2.15 13.65
N GLY A 432 3.03 2.15 13.83
CA GLY A 432 2.29 0.94 14.16
C GLY A 432 2.71 0.38 15.54
N GLN A 433 2.44 -0.90 15.76
CA GLN A 433 2.97 -1.62 16.93
C GLN A 433 4.41 -2.06 16.61
N ARG A 434 5.39 -1.34 17.15
CA ARG A 434 6.78 -1.85 17.22
C ARG A 434 6.86 -2.84 18.37
N GLN A 435 7.24 -4.07 18.05
CA GLN A 435 7.78 -5.02 19.01
C GLN A 435 9.29 -4.85 19.07
#